data_ab11c8d3982ad961117198decf841a33
#
_entry.id   ab11c8d3982ad961117198decf841a33
#
_cell.length_a   1.000
_cell.length_b   1.000
_cell.length_c   1.000
_cell.angle_alpha   90.00
_cell.angle_beta   90.00
_cell.angle_gamma   90.00
#
_symmetry.space_group_name_H-M   'P 1'
#
loop_
_entity.id
_entity.type
_entity.pdbx_description
1 polymer ?
#
loop_
_entity_poly.entity_id
_entity_poly.type
_entity_poly.pdbx_seq_one_letter_code
_entity_poly.pdbx_strand_id
1 'polypeptide(L)'
;MTNAKLAPVSIVVILLAAVVVGGCGSQSNAAQKASMAAAGRRVSSAPLVKEPGQPGPVWKPVASIGAQPAAWIALRSGVTLLRFDQRLVHLALHAGSGEPGGQGWSYGDRIGTSEIHQILAAFNGGFKLSYGSGGFQADGHVAVALTVGLGSIVTYRNGTTDIGAWQEGVPARGVAVASVLQNLHLLVDHGVAAPTVENCILRCWGATLGGGSEVARSALGITGDAQLVWAAGEHLSPAQLAQALVDAGVVRAVELDINPEWIAGYLYVHHPGGPAGVPVVPGQLGIAGRLLAPYSRDFFTILAN
;
A
#
# COMPACT_ATOMS: atom_id res chain seq x y z
N MET A 1 -54.85 -2.00 17.11
CA MET A 1 -54.71 -1.46 18.48
C MET A 1 -54.27 -2.61 19.38
N THR A 2 -52.98 -2.68 19.71
CA THR A 2 -52.50 -3.34 20.95
C THR A 2 -50.97 -3.06 21.02
N ASN A 3 -50.62 -2.21 21.96
CA ASN A 3 -49.26 -1.85 22.31
C ASN A 3 -48.62 -3.00 23.10
N ALA A 4 -47.51 -3.52 22.63
CA ALA A 4 -46.64 -4.38 23.40
C ALA A 4 -45.47 -3.54 23.96
N LYS A 5 -45.43 -3.37 25.28
CA LYS A 5 -44.33 -2.75 26.04
C LYS A 5 -43.20 -3.76 26.18
N LEU A 6 -42.00 -3.38 25.76
CA LEU A 6 -40.77 -4.10 26.07
C LEU A 6 -40.24 -3.68 27.44
N ALA A 7 -39.94 -4.69 28.28
CA ALA A 7 -39.38 -4.54 29.62
C ALA A 7 -37.85 -4.35 29.57
N PRO A 8 -37.25 -3.64 30.53
CA PRO A 8 -35.81 -3.41 30.57
C PRO A 8 -35.05 -4.63 31.13
N VAL A 9 -33.94 -4.97 30.49
CA VAL A 9 -32.99 -5.99 30.95
C VAL A 9 -32.01 -5.32 31.91
N SER A 10 -31.97 -5.74 33.15
CA SER A 10 -31.00 -5.32 34.17
C SER A 10 -29.78 -6.22 34.12
N ILE A 11 -28.59 -5.62 33.88
CA ILE A 11 -27.30 -6.31 33.99
C ILE A 11 -26.77 -6.13 35.41
N VAL A 12 -26.61 -7.24 36.13
CA VAL A 12 -25.96 -7.29 37.45
C VAL A 12 -24.45 -7.54 37.23
N VAL A 13 -23.61 -6.58 37.64
CA VAL A 13 -22.16 -6.73 37.70
C VAL A 13 -21.77 -7.23 39.08
N ILE A 14 -21.25 -8.44 39.16
CA ILE A 14 -20.66 -9.00 40.38
C ILE A 14 -19.17 -8.64 40.43
N LEU A 15 -18.79 -7.78 41.37
CA LEU A 15 -17.39 -7.50 41.72
C LEU A 15 -16.93 -8.57 42.72
N LEU A 16 -15.95 -9.38 42.32
CA LEU A 16 -15.19 -10.24 43.22
C LEU A 16 -13.93 -9.48 43.69
N ALA A 17 -13.89 -9.11 44.94
CA ALA A 17 -12.71 -8.60 45.60
C ALA A 17 -11.89 -9.77 46.14
N ALA A 18 -10.64 -9.94 45.67
CA ALA A 18 -9.66 -10.85 46.24
C ALA A 18 -8.75 -10.08 47.19
N VAL A 19 -8.83 -10.44 48.46
CA VAL A 19 -7.91 -9.98 49.51
C VAL A 19 -6.68 -10.89 49.49
N VAL A 20 -5.48 -10.34 49.24
CA VAL A 20 -4.22 -11.05 49.46
C VAL A 20 -3.52 -10.44 50.64
N VAL A 21 -3.35 -11.26 51.69
CA VAL A 21 -2.64 -10.99 52.92
C VAL A 21 -1.12 -11.03 52.68
N GLY A 22 -0.40 -10.07 53.24
CA GLY A 22 1.02 -9.88 53.06
C GLY A 22 1.89 -10.95 53.70
N GLY A 23 3.06 -11.14 53.12
CA GLY A 23 4.20 -11.84 53.70
C GLY A 23 5.48 -11.06 53.38
N CYS A 24 6.08 -10.45 54.41
CA CYS A 24 7.42 -9.84 54.36
C CYS A 24 8.49 -10.88 54.11
N GLY A 25 9.29 -10.71 53.05
CA GLY A 25 10.51 -11.46 52.80
C GLY A 25 11.50 -10.58 52.05
N SER A 26 12.39 -9.93 52.81
CA SER A 26 13.53 -9.18 52.29
C SER A 26 14.60 -10.12 51.74
N GLN A 27 14.74 -10.24 50.43
CA GLN A 27 15.93 -10.82 49.78
C GLN A 27 16.36 -10.01 48.55
N SER A 28 17.53 -9.40 48.74
CA SER A 28 18.59 -8.96 47.83
C SER A 28 18.22 -8.38 46.46
N ASN A 29 18.26 -7.05 46.39
CA ASN A 29 18.25 -6.18 45.21
C ASN A 29 19.50 -6.29 44.27
N ALA A 30 20.40 -7.27 44.47
CA ALA A 30 21.62 -7.40 43.67
C ALA A 30 21.44 -8.26 42.40
N ALA A 31 20.56 -9.27 42.43
CA ALA A 31 20.35 -10.16 41.26
C ALA A 31 19.47 -9.52 40.19
N GLN A 32 18.59 -8.60 40.56
CA GLN A 32 17.66 -7.95 39.63
C GLN A 32 18.31 -6.83 38.79
N LYS A 33 19.38 -6.18 39.31
CA LYS A 33 20.16 -5.19 38.55
C LYS A 33 21.09 -5.82 37.51
N ALA A 34 21.54 -7.05 37.70
CA ALA A 34 22.37 -7.76 36.73
C ALA A 34 21.55 -8.29 35.52
N SER A 35 20.25 -8.56 35.68
CA SER A 35 19.35 -9.02 34.58
C SER A 35 18.91 -7.89 33.66
N MET A 36 18.85 -6.64 34.12
CA MET A 36 18.46 -5.49 33.30
C MET A 36 19.60 -4.91 32.46
N ALA A 37 20.87 -5.24 32.77
CA ALA A 37 22.03 -4.78 31.98
C ALA A 37 22.32 -5.66 30.75
N ALA A 38 21.71 -6.85 30.65
CA ALA A 38 21.92 -7.78 29.50
C ALA A 38 20.92 -7.61 28.35
N ALA A 39 19.90 -6.75 28.48
CA ALA A 39 18.86 -6.54 27.48
C ALA A 39 19.18 -5.42 26.46
N GLY A 40 20.41 -4.90 26.45
CA GLY A 40 20.87 -3.86 25.54
C GLY A 40 21.63 -4.36 24.32
N ARG A 41 21.34 -5.58 23.81
CA ARG A 41 21.84 -5.99 22.51
C ARG A 41 21.07 -5.17 21.45
N ARG A 42 21.70 -4.11 20.95
CA ARG A 42 21.29 -3.54 19.65
C ARG A 42 21.40 -4.68 18.64
N VAL A 43 20.26 -5.23 18.25
CA VAL A 43 20.17 -6.02 17.03
C VAL A 43 20.38 -5.00 15.93
N SER A 44 21.62 -4.88 15.45
CA SER A 44 21.91 -4.24 14.18
C SER A 44 21.37 -5.22 13.14
N SER A 45 20.12 -5.05 12.74
CA SER A 45 19.60 -5.77 11.59
C SER A 45 20.40 -5.32 10.37
N ALA A 46 20.97 -6.28 9.66
CA ALA A 46 21.60 -6.01 8.37
C ALA A 46 20.53 -5.38 7.45
N PRO A 47 20.92 -4.46 6.56
CA PRO A 47 19.97 -3.90 5.58
C PRO A 47 19.27 -5.01 4.80
N LEU A 48 17.94 -4.91 4.66
CA LEU A 48 17.16 -5.83 3.84
C LEU A 48 17.48 -5.52 2.36
N VAL A 49 18.37 -6.31 1.79
CA VAL A 49 18.82 -6.25 0.39
C VAL A 49 18.54 -7.59 -0.28
N LYS A 50 18.57 -7.61 -1.61
CA LYS A 50 18.51 -8.87 -2.34
C LYS A 50 19.81 -9.65 -2.10
N GLU A 51 19.69 -10.82 -1.48
CA GLU A 51 20.81 -11.71 -1.26
C GLU A 51 21.36 -12.26 -2.59
N PRO A 52 22.67 -12.26 -2.80
CA PRO A 52 23.28 -12.85 -3.98
C PRO A 52 22.90 -14.35 -4.11
N GLY A 53 22.40 -14.74 -5.28
CA GLY A 53 22.01 -16.14 -5.55
C GLY A 53 20.60 -16.51 -5.10
N GLN A 54 19.85 -15.67 -4.40
CA GLN A 54 18.43 -15.95 -4.16
C GLN A 54 17.63 -15.83 -5.47
N PRO A 55 16.83 -16.87 -5.83
CA PRO A 55 15.96 -16.79 -6.98
C PRO A 55 14.89 -15.72 -6.76
N GLY A 56 14.70 -14.86 -7.75
CA GLY A 56 13.59 -13.90 -7.76
C GLY A 56 12.22 -14.57 -7.84
N PRO A 57 11.13 -13.77 -7.81
CA PRO A 57 9.78 -14.29 -8.02
C PRO A 57 9.63 -15.00 -9.37
N VAL A 58 8.84 -16.07 -9.41
CA VAL A 58 8.49 -16.76 -10.65
C VAL A 58 7.29 -16.04 -11.28
N TRP A 59 7.55 -15.30 -12.34
CA TRP A 59 6.55 -14.48 -13.03
C TRP A 59 5.74 -15.30 -14.03
N LYS A 60 4.39 -15.16 -13.98
CA LYS A 60 3.45 -15.73 -14.95
C LYS A 60 2.76 -14.60 -15.69
N PRO A 61 2.73 -14.59 -17.04
CA PRO A 61 1.99 -13.57 -17.79
C PRO A 61 0.49 -13.70 -17.51
N VAL A 62 -0.20 -12.56 -17.33
CA VAL A 62 -1.65 -12.50 -17.02
C VAL A 62 -2.43 -11.57 -17.93
N ALA A 63 -1.74 -10.65 -18.62
CA ALA A 63 -2.35 -9.82 -19.65
C ALA A 63 -1.34 -9.53 -20.76
N SER A 64 -1.85 -9.36 -21.98
CA SER A 64 -1.05 -9.05 -23.19
C SER A 64 -1.72 -7.95 -24.00
N ILE A 65 -0.90 -7.17 -24.71
CA ILE A 65 -1.36 -6.21 -25.72
C ILE A 65 -0.88 -6.74 -27.07
N GLY A 66 -1.82 -7.13 -27.91
CA GLY A 66 -1.53 -7.96 -29.08
C GLY A 66 -0.86 -9.29 -28.65
N ALA A 67 0.31 -9.60 -29.21
CA ALA A 67 1.07 -10.80 -28.88
C ALA A 67 2.10 -10.59 -27.75
N GLN A 68 2.24 -9.36 -27.22
CA GLN A 68 3.28 -9.04 -26.23
C GLN A 68 2.70 -9.07 -24.80
N PRO A 69 3.27 -9.87 -23.89
CA PRO A 69 2.90 -9.80 -22.48
C PRO A 69 3.15 -8.40 -21.91
N ALA A 70 2.14 -7.82 -21.27
CA ALA A 70 2.16 -6.48 -20.71
C ALA A 70 2.07 -6.49 -19.16
N ALA A 71 1.50 -7.57 -18.59
CA ALA A 71 1.40 -7.74 -17.16
C ALA A 71 1.71 -9.19 -16.73
N TRP A 72 2.33 -9.32 -15.56
CA TRP A 72 2.69 -10.61 -14.94
C TRP A 72 2.28 -10.60 -13.47
N ILE A 73 1.98 -11.82 -12.97
CA ILE A 73 1.74 -12.06 -11.54
C ILE A 73 2.78 -13.00 -10.98
N ALA A 74 3.16 -12.79 -9.73
CA ALA A 74 3.95 -13.72 -8.94
C ALA A 74 3.49 -13.71 -7.47
N LEU A 75 3.82 -14.75 -6.74
CA LEU A 75 3.65 -14.82 -5.28
C LEU A 75 5.03 -14.97 -4.64
N ARG A 76 5.33 -14.14 -3.65
CA ARG A 76 6.58 -14.19 -2.89
C ARG A 76 6.31 -14.01 -1.41
N SER A 77 6.56 -15.04 -0.60
CA SER A 77 6.42 -15.00 0.87
C SER A 77 5.06 -14.44 1.35
N GLY A 78 3.96 -14.86 0.73
CA GLY A 78 2.61 -14.36 1.04
C GLY A 78 2.24 -13.04 0.38
N VAL A 79 3.16 -12.39 -0.34
CA VAL A 79 2.91 -11.15 -1.07
C VAL A 79 2.56 -11.45 -2.52
N THR A 80 1.39 -10.99 -2.97
CA THR A 80 1.02 -10.95 -4.39
C THR A 80 1.75 -9.79 -5.06
N LEU A 81 2.41 -10.08 -6.17
CA LEU A 81 3.14 -9.12 -6.98
C LEU A 81 2.53 -9.03 -8.37
N LEU A 82 2.21 -7.83 -8.84
CA LEU A 82 1.86 -7.55 -10.24
C LEU A 82 2.94 -6.68 -10.86
N ARG A 83 3.51 -7.11 -11.99
CA ARG A 83 4.50 -6.36 -12.75
C ARG A 83 3.92 -5.90 -14.08
N PHE A 84 4.26 -4.66 -14.49
CA PHE A 84 3.74 -4.02 -15.69
C PHE A 84 4.86 -3.40 -16.53
N ASP A 85 4.80 -3.61 -17.84
CA ASP A 85 5.76 -3.05 -18.80
C ASP A 85 5.32 -1.65 -19.27
N GLN A 86 5.96 -0.60 -18.76
CA GLN A 86 5.64 0.79 -19.10
C GLN A 86 5.82 1.16 -20.59
N ARG A 87 6.44 0.29 -21.39
CA ARG A 87 6.49 0.49 -22.85
C ARG A 87 5.15 0.20 -23.53
N LEU A 88 4.31 -0.60 -22.88
CA LEU A 88 3.03 -1.08 -23.38
C LEU A 88 1.83 -0.50 -22.63
N VAL A 89 2.07 -0.03 -21.39
CA VAL A 89 1.01 0.49 -20.51
C VAL A 89 1.44 1.79 -19.82
N HIS A 90 0.45 2.54 -19.36
CA HIS A 90 0.68 3.68 -18.48
C HIS A 90 -0.17 3.58 -17.20
N LEU A 91 0.30 4.26 -16.15
CA LEU A 91 -0.40 4.39 -14.87
C LEU A 91 -1.26 5.65 -14.90
N ALA A 92 -2.51 5.57 -14.45
CA ALA A 92 -3.36 6.73 -14.22
C ALA A 92 -3.78 6.81 -12.75
N LEU A 93 -3.69 8.00 -12.17
CA LEU A 93 -4.12 8.30 -10.80
C LEU A 93 -5.55 8.83 -10.81
N HIS A 94 -6.44 8.12 -10.15
CA HIS A 94 -7.84 8.50 -9.96
C HIS A 94 -8.05 9.26 -8.68
N ALA A 95 -8.82 10.34 -8.76
CA ALA A 95 -9.30 11.09 -7.62
C ALA A 95 -10.61 10.48 -7.12
N GLY A 96 -10.65 10.03 -5.87
CA GLY A 96 -11.87 9.54 -5.26
C GLY A 96 -12.88 10.66 -4.97
N SER A 97 -14.15 10.32 -4.84
CA SER A 97 -15.22 11.30 -4.55
C SER A 97 -15.07 12.00 -3.18
N GLY A 98 -14.37 11.36 -2.24
CA GLY A 98 -14.06 11.93 -0.92
C GLY A 98 -12.60 12.31 -0.74
N GLU A 99 -11.65 11.60 -1.39
CA GLU A 99 -10.21 11.87 -1.30
C GLU A 99 -9.54 11.78 -2.67
N PRO A 100 -9.00 12.90 -3.15
CA PRO A 100 -9.01 14.25 -2.56
C PRO A 100 -10.37 14.94 -2.62
N GLY A 101 -11.40 14.31 -3.20
CA GLY A 101 -12.68 14.94 -3.50
C GLY A 101 -12.60 15.94 -4.66
N GLY A 102 -13.62 16.77 -4.81
CA GLY A 102 -13.69 17.75 -5.90
C GLY A 102 -14.24 17.14 -7.19
N GLN A 103 -14.22 17.96 -8.25
CA GLN A 103 -14.72 17.62 -9.58
C GLN A 103 -13.75 18.13 -10.65
N GLY A 104 -13.92 17.64 -11.87
CA GLY A 104 -13.12 18.11 -13.02
C GLY A 104 -11.80 17.39 -13.20
N TRP A 105 -11.57 16.29 -12.48
CA TRP A 105 -10.40 15.43 -12.67
C TRP A 105 -10.52 14.66 -13.99
N SER A 106 -9.45 14.55 -14.74
CA SER A 106 -9.38 13.71 -15.95
C SER A 106 -9.66 12.24 -15.62
N TYR A 107 -9.16 11.78 -14.46
CA TYR A 107 -9.43 10.49 -13.87
C TYR A 107 -10.19 10.71 -12.55
N GLY A 108 -11.50 10.47 -12.58
CA GLY A 108 -12.40 10.72 -11.46
C GLY A 108 -12.58 9.51 -10.53
N ASP A 109 -13.72 9.48 -9.86
CA ASP A 109 -14.03 8.54 -8.78
C ASP A 109 -14.33 7.10 -9.23
N ARG A 110 -14.20 6.80 -10.52
CA ARG A 110 -14.42 5.47 -11.10
C ARG A 110 -13.65 5.31 -12.40
N ILE A 111 -13.47 4.07 -12.83
CA ILE A 111 -12.99 3.76 -14.17
C ILE A 111 -14.04 4.27 -15.17
N GLY A 112 -13.64 5.24 -15.98
CA GLY A 112 -14.50 5.94 -16.93
C GLY A 112 -14.72 5.15 -18.22
N THR A 113 -15.70 5.59 -19.03
CA THR A 113 -16.02 4.95 -20.31
C THR A 113 -14.87 4.99 -21.32
N SER A 114 -14.00 5.98 -21.25
CA SER A 114 -12.78 6.08 -22.08
C SER A 114 -11.73 5.03 -21.73
N GLU A 115 -11.74 4.52 -20.50
CA GLU A 115 -10.74 3.57 -19.98
C GLU A 115 -11.19 2.11 -20.13
N ILE A 116 -12.50 1.87 -20.22
CA ILE A 116 -13.13 0.52 -20.21
C ILE A 116 -12.47 -0.44 -21.20
N HIS A 117 -12.03 0.05 -22.35
CA HIS A 117 -11.42 -0.79 -23.41
C HIS A 117 -9.91 -0.95 -23.25
N GLN A 118 -9.28 -0.15 -22.40
CA GLN A 118 -7.82 -0.11 -22.21
C GLN A 118 -7.38 -0.67 -20.86
N ILE A 119 -8.31 -0.87 -19.91
CA ILE A 119 -8.00 -1.27 -18.54
C ILE A 119 -7.43 -2.70 -18.49
N LEU A 120 -6.24 -2.85 -17.90
CA LEU A 120 -5.63 -4.15 -17.60
C LEU A 120 -5.73 -4.49 -16.12
N ALA A 121 -5.47 -3.50 -15.27
CA ALA A 121 -5.46 -3.68 -13.82
C ALA A 121 -5.88 -2.39 -13.11
N ALA A 122 -6.32 -2.52 -11.87
CA ALA A 122 -6.48 -1.40 -10.96
C ALA A 122 -6.18 -1.83 -9.53
N PHE A 123 -5.71 -0.88 -8.72
CA PHE A 123 -5.38 -1.12 -7.33
C PHE A 123 -5.53 0.15 -6.49
N ASN A 124 -5.63 -0.03 -5.17
CA ASN A 124 -5.81 1.05 -4.21
C ASN A 124 -4.71 2.11 -4.28
N GLY A 125 -5.02 3.32 -3.87
CA GLY A 125 -4.09 4.42 -3.66
C GLY A 125 -3.49 4.45 -2.25
N GLY A 126 -3.14 5.67 -1.79
CA GLY A 126 -2.46 5.92 -0.53
C GLY A 126 -3.34 5.98 0.71
N PHE A 127 -2.78 6.44 1.80
CA PHE A 127 -3.50 6.73 3.04
C PHE A 127 -4.46 7.89 2.82
N LYS A 128 -5.40 8.06 3.74
CA LYS A 128 -6.24 9.26 3.74
C LYS A 128 -5.36 10.51 3.78
N LEU A 129 -5.54 11.39 2.81
CA LEU A 129 -4.81 12.65 2.71
C LEU A 129 -4.97 13.51 3.97
N SER A 130 -6.12 13.40 4.64
CA SER A 130 -6.41 14.04 5.92
C SER A 130 -5.49 13.60 7.08
N TYR A 131 -4.78 12.49 6.95
CA TYR A 131 -3.79 12.04 7.95
C TYR A 131 -2.42 12.70 7.78
N GLY A 132 -2.23 13.54 6.74
CA GLY A 132 -0.98 14.25 6.50
C GLY A 132 0.17 13.36 6.04
N SER A 133 -0.12 12.19 5.48
CA SER A 133 0.87 11.23 4.97
C SER A 133 1.56 11.68 3.67
N GLY A 134 1.01 12.69 2.99
CA GLY A 134 1.53 13.22 1.74
C GLY A 134 0.51 14.08 0.99
N GLY A 135 0.88 14.52 -0.21
CA GLY A 135 0.09 15.39 -1.06
C GLY A 135 -0.51 14.70 -2.27
N PHE A 136 -1.38 15.42 -2.96
CA PHE A 136 -2.06 14.99 -4.17
C PHE A 136 -2.09 16.11 -5.20
N GLN A 137 -1.62 15.84 -6.40
CA GLN A 137 -1.68 16.72 -7.56
C GLN A 137 -2.12 15.92 -8.79
N ALA A 138 -3.04 16.44 -9.58
CA ALA A 138 -3.38 15.94 -10.90
C ALA A 138 -3.88 17.07 -11.78
N ASP A 139 -3.79 16.92 -13.12
CA ASP A 139 -4.30 17.89 -14.10
C ASP A 139 -3.79 19.32 -13.93
N GLY A 140 -2.60 19.49 -13.33
CA GLY A 140 -2.04 20.82 -13.01
C GLY A 140 -2.64 21.45 -11.75
N HIS A 141 -3.57 20.77 -11.05
CA HIS A 141 -4.19 21.21 -9.82
C HIS A 141 -3.59 20.46 -8.60
N VAL A 142 -3.19 21.22 -7.58
CA VAL A 142 -2.71 20.71 -6.29
C VAL A 142 -3.89 20.67 -5.31
N ALA A 143 -4.44 19.50 -5.06
CA ALA A 143 -5.52 19.31 -4.08
C ALA A 143 -4.99 19.31 -2.64
N VAL A 144 -3.84 18.66 -2.41
CA VAL A 144 -3.13 18.67 -1.13
C VAL A 144 -1.66 18.94 -1.41
N ALA A 145 -1.07 19.87 -0.66
CA ALA A 145 0.31 20.32 -0.87
C ALA A 145 1.32 19.18 -0.85
N LEU A 146 2.25 19.20 -1.81
CA LEU A 146 3.34 18.23 -1.87
C LEU A 146 4.46 18.62 -0.90
N THR A 147 5.04 17.63 -0.24
CA THR A 147 6.11 17.80 0.74
C THR A 147 7.42 17.25 0.19
N VAL A 148 8.50 18.03 0.30
CA VAL A 148 9.86 17.63 -0.10
C VAL A 148 10.31 16.41 0.70
N GLY A 149 10.98 15.46 0.03
CA GLY A 149 11.52 14.26 0.65
C GLY A 149 10.53 13.12 0.84
N LEU A 150 9.20 13.35 0.71
CA LEU A 150 8.23 12.25 0.80
C LEU A 150 8.26 11.36 -0.45
N GLY A 151 8.01 10.08 -0.22
CA GLY A 151 7.86 9.07 -1.27
C GLY A 151 6.72 9.44 -2.21
N SER A 152 7.02 9.58 -3.48
CA SER A 152 6.13 10.10 -4.50
C SER A 152 6.05 9.18 -5.72
N ILE A 153 4.83 8.91 -6.15
CA ILE A 153 4.52 8.27 -7.42
C ILE A 153 4.18 9.40 -8.38
N VAL A 154 5.00 9.59 -9.40
CA VAL A 154 4.90 10.70 -10.36
C VAL A 154 4.60 10.15 -11.75
N THR A 155 3.43 10.46 -12.29
CA THR A 155 3.15 10.19 -13.71
C THR A 155 3.46 11.43 -14.54
N TYR A 156 4.01 11.23 -15.71
CA TYR A 156 4.35 12.30 -16.64
C TYR A 156 3.37 12.33 -17.81
N ARG A 157 3.27 13.49 -18.46
CA ARG A 157 2.39 13.66 -19.64
C ARG A 157 2.78 12.81 -20.85
N ASN A 158 3.98 12.27 -20.88
CA ASN A 158 4.44 11.31 -21.90
C ASN A 158 4.01 9.86 -21.62
N GLY A 159 3.23 9.61 -20.57
CA GLY A 159 2.73 8.29 -20.18
C GLY A 159 3.67 7.50 -19.26
N THR A 160 4.91 7.95 -19.03
CA THR A 160 5.82 7.26 -18.12
C THR A 160 5.55 7.60 -16.66
N THR A 161 5.91 6.69 -15.77
CA THR A 161 5.82 6.88 -14.30
C THR A 161 7.20 6.69 -13.70
N ASP A 162 7.56 7.53 -12.72
CA ASP A 162 8.73 7.34 -11.87
C ASP A 162 8.32 7.39 -10.39
N ILE A 163 9.15 6.80 -9.53
CA ILE A 163 8.95 6.76 -8.08
C ILE A 163 10.22 7.24 -7.41
N GLY A 164 10.09 8.14 -6.43
CA GLY A 164 11.25 8.68 -5.71
C GLY A 164 10.86 9.67 -4.62
N ALA A 165 11.84 10.20 -3.91
CA ALA A 165 11.63 11.28 -2.98
C ALA A 165 11.39 12.59 -3.73
N TRP A 166 10.32 13.32 -3.36
CA TRP A 166 9.92 14.56 -4.02
C TRP A 166 11.00 15.63 -3.94
N GLN A 167 11.36 16.21 -5.10
CA GLN A 167 12.44 17.17 -5.30
C GLN A 167 13.86 16.67 -4.92
N GLU A 168 14.02 15.40 -4.54
CA GLU A 168 15.30 14.76 -4.26
C GLU A 168 15.61 13.59 -5.23
N GLY A 169 14.63 13.14 -5.99
CA GLY A 169 14.75 12.07 -7.00
C GLY A 169 13.71 12.21 -8.10
N VAL A 170 12.55 12.75 -7.77
CA VAL A 170 11.47 13.07 -8.71
C VAL A 170 10.94 14.49 -8.45
N PRO A 171 10.36 15.20 -9.44
CA PRO A 171 10.16 14.79 -10.83
C PRO A 171 11.45 14.88 -11.64
N ALA A 172 11.52 14.13 -12.75
CA ALA A 172 12.60 14.27 -13.72
C ALA A 172 12.63 15.69 -14.30
N ARG A 173 13.82 16.27 -14.35
CA ARG A 173 14.00 17.66 -14.81
C ARG A 173 13.51 17.84 -16.24
N GLY A 174 12.67 18.84 -16.47
CA GLY A 174 12.16 19.20 -17.80
C GLY A 174 11.06 18.29 -18.34
N VAL A 175 10.61 17.29 -17.59
CA VAL A 175 9.49 16.44 -17.99
C VAL A 175 8.20 16.92 -17.31
N ALA A 176 7.17 17.17 -18.11
CA ALA A 176 5.91 17.70 -17.60
C ALA A 176 5.15 16.66 -16.78
N VAL A 177 4.82 17.01 -15.55
CA VAL A 177 4.07 16.15 -14.60
C VAL A 177 2.59 16.16 -14.98
N ALA A 178 1.98 14.97 -15.00
CA ALA A 178 0.54 14.77 -15.13
C ALA A 178 -0.11 14.63 -13.74
N SER A 179 0.41 13.73 -12.89
CA SER A 179 -0.09 13.56 -11.53
C SER A 179 1.01 13.18 -10.54
N VAL A 180 0.76 13.42 -9.25
CA VAL A 180 1.59 13.02 -8.12
C VAL A 180 0.70 12.54 -6.99
N LEU A 181 0.97 11.35 -6.48
CA LEU A 181 0.49 10.88 -5.19
C LEU A 181 1.69 10.67 -4.27
N GLN A 182 1.64 11.26 -3.08
CA GLN A 182 2.62 11.04 -2.03
C GLN A 182 2.06 10.17 -0.91
N ASN A 183 2.88 9.31 -0.35
CA ASN A 183 2.53 8.58 0.86
C ASN A 183 3.78 8.21 1.67
N LEU A 184 3.95 8.80 2.84
CA LEU A 184 5.09 8.58 3.76
C LEU A 184 6.47 8.83 3.11
N HIS A 185 7.51 8.17 3.60
CA HIS A 185 8.83 8.11 2.96
C HIS A 185 8.93 6.90 2.03
N LEU A 186 10.04 6.79 1.29
CA LEU A 186 10.29 5.61 0.47
C LEU A 186 10.41 4.35 1.33
N LEU A 187 9.67 3.31 0.98
CA LEU A 187 9.73 1.98 1.59
C LEU A 187 10.98 1.21 1.15
N VAL A 188 11.34 1.39 -0.12
CA VAL A 188 12.58 0.89 -0.74
C VAL A 188 13.24 2.06 -1.43
N ASP A 189 14.55 2.21 -1.24
CA ASP A 189 15.38 3.16 -1.96
C ASP A 189 16.71 2.51 -2.37
N HIS A 190 17.17 2.76 -3.60
CA HIS A 190 18.36 2.15 -4.17
C HIS A 190 18.41 0.60 -4.05
N GLY A 191 17.23 -0.07 -4.08
CA GLY A 191 17.14 -1.52 -3.93
C GLY A 191 17.34 -2.03 -2.51
N VAL A 192 17.27 -1.14 -1.52
CA VAL A 192 17.40 -1.43 -0.09
C VAL A 192 16.14 -0.99 0.64
N ALA A 193 15.61 -1.82 1.53
CA ALA A 193 14.49 -1.45 2.37
C ALA A 193 14.87 -0.34 3.35
N ALA A 194 13.93 0.56 3.64
CA ALA A 194 14.12 1.63 4.61
C ALA A 194 14.53 1.08 5.99
N PRO A 195 15.51 1.69 6.69
CA PRO A 195 15.98 1.19 7.99
C PRO A 195 14.89 1.15 9.07
N THR A 196 13.80 1.88 8.85
CA THR A 196 12.69 2.03 9.81
C THR A 196 11.65 0.92 9.72
N VAL A 197 11.71 0.02 8.73
CA VAL A 197 10.69 -1.03 8.53
C VAL A 197 10.62 -2.05 9.67
N GLU A 198 11.69 -2.20 10.47
CA GLU A 198 11.73 -3.13 11.59
C GLU A 198 11.54 -2.46 12.95
N ASN A 199 11.93 -1.18 13.09
CA ASN A 199 12.05 -0.53 14.40
C ASN A 199 11.15 0.69 14.60
N CYS A 200 10.36 1.09 13.58
CA CYS A 200 9.44 2.22 13.67
C CYS A 200 8.07 1.90 13.02
N ILE A 201 7.55 0.67 13.22
CA ILE A 201 6.43 0.16 12.41
C ILE A 201 5.21 1.10 12.46
N LEU A 202 4.58 1.27 13.62
CA LEU A 202 3.31 2.00 13.72
C LEU A 202 3.45 3.50 13.42
N ARG A 203 4.56 4.12 13.85
CA ARG A 203 4.76 5.56 13.70
C ARG A 203 5.23 5.94 12.29
N CYS A 204 6.06 5.10 11.66
CA CYS A 204 6.67 5.40 10.36
C CYS A 204 5.88 4.81 9.19
N TRP A 205 5.17 3.69 9.41
CA TRP A 205 4.51 2.90 8.37
C TRP A 205 3.02 2.71 8.63
N GLY A 206 2.43 3.63 9.42
CA GLY A 206 1.02 3.69 9.71
C GLY A 206 0.53 2.69 10.76
N ALA A 207 -0.62 3.03 11.34
CA ALA A 207 -1.34 2.21 12.32
C ALA A 207 -2.78 2.00 11.85
N THR A 208 -3.26 0.77 11.99
CA THR A 208 -4.68 0.45 11.81
C THR A 208 -5.43 0.51 13.14
N LEU A 209 -6.75 0.49 13.08
CA LEU A 209 -7.59 0.30 14.27
C LEU A 209 -7.21 -1.04 14.93
N GLY A 210 -6.77 -0.98 16.19
CA GLY A 210 -6.24 -2.14 16.93
C GLY A 210 -4.73 -2.21 17.04
N GLY A 211 -3.96 -1.38 16.32
CA GLY A 211 -2.51 -1.21 16.53
C GLY A 211 -1.66 -2.42 16.18
N GLY A 212 -2.12 -3.31 15.29
CA GLY A 212 -1.36 -4.46 14.84
C GLY A 212 -0.14 -4.04 14.02
N SER A 213 0.98 -4.73 14.19
CA SER A 213 2.20 -4.56 13.39
C SER A 213 2.14 -5.30 12.05
N GLU A 214 1.43 -6.42 12.02
CA GLU A 214 1.18 -7.25 10.85
C GLU A 214 -0.28 -7.07 10.42
N VAL A 215 -0.46 -6.33 9.33
CA VAL A 215 -1.77 -5.94 8.80
C VAL A 215 -1.78 -6.14 7.28
N ALA A 216 -2.94 -5.99 6.65
CA ALA A 216 -2.96 -5.91 5.20
C ALA A 216 -2.15 -4.70 4.74
N ARG A 217 -1.23 -4.88 3.78
CA ARG A 217 -0.36 -3.82 3.25
C ARG A 217 -0.26 -3.89 1.74
N SER A 218 -0.04 -2.73 1.12
CA SER A 218 0.25 -2.64 -0.30
C SER A 218 1.33 -1.59 -0.58
N ALA A 219 1.97 -1.69 -1.73
CA ALA A 219 2.98 -0.73 -2.20
C ALA A 219 3.05 -0.71 -3.73
N LEU A 220 3.57 0.38 -4.28
CA LEU A 220 3.96 0.47 -5.68
C LEU A 220 5.45 0.81 -5.76
N GLY A 221 6.16 0.05 -6.58
CA GLY A 221 7.58 0.21 -6.82
C GLY A 221 7.93 0.29 -8.29
N ILE A 222 9.17 0.68 -8.56
CA ILE A 222 9.78 0.71 -9.89
C ILE A 222 11.09 -0.07 -9.87
N THR A 223 11.31 -0.90 -10.89
CA THR A 223 12.56 -1.65 -11.08
C THR A 223 13.61 -0.81 -11.78
N GLY A 224 14.86 -1.29 -11.80
CA GLY A 224 15.98 -0.61 -12.49
C GLY A 224 15.79 -0.51 -14.00
N ASP A 225 15.00 -1.38 -14.61
CA ASP A 225 14.60 -1.36 -16.03
C ASP A 225 13.21 -0.69 -16.26
N ALA A 226 12.80 0.15 -15.31
CA ALA A 226 11.59 0.98 -15.36
C ALA A 226 10.27 0.19 -15.49
N GLN A 227 10.19 -1.03 -14.95
CA GLN A 227 8.92 -1.75 -14.83
C GLN A 227 8.21 -1.35 -13.53
N LEU A 228 6.90 -1.19 -13.56
CA LEU A 228 6.12 -0.98 -12.35
C LEU A 228 5.83 -2.31 -11.66
N VAL A 229 5.93 -2.34 -10.33
CA VAL A 229 5.59 -3.51 -9.51
C VAL A 229 4.67 -3.08 -8.38
N TRP A 230 3.40 -3.50 -8.46
CA TRP A 230 2.49 -3.40 -7.32
C TRP A 230 2.60 -4.67 -6.47
N ALA A 231 2.58 -4.49 -5.16
CA ALA A 231 2.70 -5.56 -4.17
C ALA A 231 1.61 -5.42 -3.12
N ALA A 232 0.99 -6.53 -2.71
CA ALA A 232 0.05 -6.52 -1.60
C ALA A 232 -0.11 -7.90 -0.96
N GLY A 233 -0.55 -7.91 0.30
CA GLY A 233 -0.90 -9.13 1.02
C GLY A 233 -1.53 -8.82 2.38
N GLU A 234 -2.14 -9.84 2.96
CA GLU A 234 -2.68 -9.83 4.31
C GLU A 234 -1.58 -10.19 5.33
N HIS A 235 -1.73 -9.68 6.56
CA HIS A 235 -0.83 -10.00 7.68
C HIS A 235 0.67 -9.78 7.38
N LEU A 236 1.00 -8.61 6.83
CA LEU A 236 2.37 -8.23 6.49
C LEU A 236 2.91 -7.17 7.45
N SER A 237 4.17 -7.34 7.86
CA SER A 237 4.97 -6.23 8.38
C SER A 237 5.50 -5.36 7.22
N PRO A 238 5.92 -4.10 7.47
CA PRO A 238 6.59 -3.29 6.45
C PRO A 238 7.86 -3.96 5.89
N ALA A 239 8.59 -4.69 6.75
CA ALA A 239 9.81 -5.41 6.35
C ALA A 239 9.52 -6.54 5.35
N GLN A 240 8.46 -7.33 5.58
CA GLN A 240 8.06 -8.40 4.66
C GLN A 240 7.62 -7.85 3.30
N LEU A 241 6.85 -6.75 3.28
CA LEU A 241 6.45 -6.08 2.04
C LEU A 241 7.65 -5.53 1.29
N ALA A 242 8.56 -4.81 2.00
CA ALA A 242 9.78 -4.26 1.42
C ALA A 242 10.69 -5.36 0.84
N GLN A 243 10.89 -6.47 1.58
CA GLN A 243 11.72 -7.59 1.12
C GLN A 243 11.17 -8.24 -0.15
N ALA A 244 9.84 -8.44 -0.24
CA ALA A 244 9.22 -8.99 -1.44
C ALA A 244 9.44 -8.10 -2.68
N LEU A 245 9.39 -6.77 -2.50
CA LEU A 245 9.69 -5.80 -3.56
C LEU A 245 11.18 -5.83 -3.97
N VAL A 246 12.09 -5.86 -2.98
CA VAL A 246 13.55 -5.98 -3.23
C VAL A 246 13.87 -7.28 -3.97
N ASP A 247 13.27 -8.40 -3.57
CA ASP A 247 13.41 -9.69 -4.27
C ASP A 247 12.90 -9.63 -5.71
N ALA A 248 11.88 -8.80 -5.98
CA ALA A 248 11.33 -8.56 -7.31
C ALA A 248 12.20 -7.62 -8.18
N GLY A 249 13.31 -7.09 -7.65
CA GLY A 249 14.21 -6.18 -8.36
C GLY A 249 13.78 -4.71 -8.32
N VAL A 250 12.87 -4.36 -7.41
CA VAL A 250 12.44 -2.98 -7.20
C VAL A 250 13.58 -2.17 -6.59
N VAL A 251 13.84 -1.00 -7.16
CA VAL A 251 14.88 -0.08 -6.69
C VAL A 251 14.32 1.08 -5.88
N ARG A 252 13.06 1.47 -6.11
CA ARG A 252 12.35 2.48 -5.32
C ARG A 252 10.88 2.08 -5.17
N ALA A 253 10.32 2.26 -3.97
CA ALA A 253 8.93 1.95 -3.70
C ALA A 253 8.31 2.90 -2.67
N VAL A 254 7.01 3.12 -2.80
CA VAL A 254 6.15 3.84 -1.87
C VAL A 254 5.12 2.88 -1.32
N GLU A 255 4.94 2.84 0.02
CA GLU A 255 3.82 2.14 0.64
C GLU A 255 2.51 2.82 0.24
N LEU A 256 1.48 2.03 -0.03
CA LEU A 256 0.11 2.49 -0.27
C LEU A 256 -0.74 2.23 0.98
N ASP A 257 -2.08 2.12 0.84
CA ASP A 257 -2.94 1.89 2.00
C ASP A 257 -2.63 0.55 2.69
N ILE A 258 -2.86 0.51 4.01
CA ILE A 258 -2.59 -0.64 4.89
C ILE A 258 -3.84 -1.16 5.61
N ASN A 259 -5.00 -0.61 5.32
CA ASN A 259 -6.25 -1.06 5.93
C ASN A 259 -6.84 -2.20 5.09
N PRO A 260 -7.20 -3.36 5.70
CA PRO A 260 -7.79 -4.49 4.96
C PRO A 260 -9.05 -4.13 4.18
N GLU A 261 -9.82 -3.12 4.61
CA GLU A 261 -10.99 -2.63 3.86
C GLU A 261 -10.62 -1.91 2.57
N TRP A 262 -9.40 -1.36 2.46
CA TRP A 262 -8.96 -0.52 1.35
C TRP A 262 -8.01 -1.20 0.39
N ILE A 263 -7.26 -2.21 0.85
CA ILE A 263 -6.37 -2.97 -0.04
C ILE A 263 -7.20 -3.74 -1.04
N ALA A 264 -6.97 -3.44 -2.30
CA ALA A 264 -7.65 -4.08 -3.41
C ALA A 264 -6.77 -4.04 -4.65
N GLY A 265 -6.62 -5.19 -5.30
CA GLY A 265 -6.01 -5.32 -6.62
C GLY A 265 -6.89 -6.14 -7.53
N TYR A 266 -7.06 -5.69 -8.76
CA TYR A 266 -7.87 -6.36 -9.76
C TYR A 266 -7.11 -6.45 -11.09
N LEU A 267 -7.22 -7.59 -11.74
CA LEU A 267 -6.99 -7.74 -13.17
C LEU A 267 -8.33 -7.69 -13.88
N TYR A 268 -8.40 -7.07 -15.06
CA TYR A 268 -9.63 -6.95 -15.81
C TYR A 268 -9.66 -7.91 -17.00
N VAL A 269 -10.74 -8.66 -17.07
CA VAL A 269 -11.07 -9.53 -18.22
C VAL A 269 -12.17 -8.86 -19.03
N HIS A 270 -11.93 -8.69 -20.33
CA HIS A 270 -12.86 -8.03 -21.22
C HIS A 270 -13.89 -9.03 -21.77
N HIS A 271 -15.16 -8.70 -21.62
CA HIS A 271 -16.31 -9.44 -22.14
C HIS A 271 -17.16 -8.55 -23.04
N PRO A 272 -18.07 -9.09 -23.86
CA PRO A 272 -19.01 -8.28 -24.66
C PRO A 272 -19.87 -7.32 -23.83
N GLY A 273 -20.11 -7.62 -22.55
CA GLY A 273 -20.86 -6.78 -21.60
C GLY A 273 -20.02 -5.76 -20.82
N GLY A 274 -18.71 -5.65 -21.10
CA GLY A 274 -17.76 -4.77 -20.42
C GLY A 274 -16.72 -5.52 -19.62
N PRO A 275 -15.74 -4.81 -19.02
CA PRO A 275 -14.68 -5.41 -18.24
C PRO A 275 -15.18 -5.93 -16.88
N ALA A 276 -14.69 -7.09 -16.47
CA ALA A 276 -14.93 -7.66 -15.16
C ALA A 276 -13.61 -7.72 -14.36
N GLY A 277 -13.58 -7.12 -13.17
CA GLY A 277 -12.42 -7.17 -12.28
C GLY A 277 -12.31 -8.51 -11.58
N VAL A 278 -11.13 -9.15 -11.65
CA VAL A 278 -10.78 -10.37 -10.94
C VAL A 278 -9.86 -10.02 -9.79
N PRO A 279 -10.25 -10.25 -8.52
CA PRO A 279 -9.40 -10.00 -7.37
C PRO A 279 -8.10 -10.81 -7.43
N VAL A 280 -6.97 -10.19 -7.06
CA VAL A 280 -5.65 -10.86 -7.12
C VAL A 280 -5.00 -11.10 -5.76
N VAL A 281 -5.45 -10.43 -4.70
CA VAL A 281 -4.96 -10.67 -3.34
C VAL A 281 -5.87 -11.68 -2.66
N PRO A 282 -5.36 -12.83 -2.22
CA PRO A 282 -6.15 -13.79 -1.43
C PRO A 282 -6.71 -13.12 -0.17
N GLY A 283 -8.01 -13.24 0.06
CA GLY A 283 -8.66 -12.67 1.25
C GLY A 283 -9.05 -11.21 1.16
N GLN A 284 -8.70 -10.47 0.10
CA GLN A 284 -9.11 -9.06 -0.02
C GLN A 284 -10.63 -8.89 0.09
N LEU A 285 -11.06 -7.88 0.85
CA LEU A 285 -12.48 -7.60 1.07
C LEU A 285 -13.14 -6.86 -0.11
N GLY A 286 -12.35 -6.32 -1.03
CA GLY A 286 -12.83 -5.61 -2.21
C GLY A 286 -13.58 -6.54 -3.17
N ILE A 287 -14.81 -6.15 -3.55
CA ILE A 287 -15.64 -6.88 -4.52
C ILE A 287 -15.24 -6.55 -5.96
N ALA A 288 -15.43 -7.50 -6.87
CA ALA A 288 -15.33 -7.26 -8.30
C ALA A 288 -16.25 -6.09 -8.72
N GLY A 289 -15.75 -5.20 -9.58
CA GLY A 289 -16.51 -4.02 -10.02
C GLY A 289 -16.50 -2.83 -9.07
N ARG A 290 -15.85 -2.91 -7.91
CA ARG A 290 -15.77 -1.81 -6.93
C ARG A 290 -15.33 -0.49 -7.59
N LEU A 291 -14.32 -0.52 -8.44
CA LEU A 291 -13.76 0.66 -9.09
C LEU A 291 -14.47 1.05 -10.40
N LEU A 292 -15.44 0.27 -10.87
CA LEU A 292 -16.35 0.62 -11.96
C LEU A 292 -17.53 1.49 -11.49
N ALA A 293 -17.71 1.66 -10.19
CA ALA A 293 -18.70 2.51 -9.54
C ALA A 293 -18.01 3.64 -8.76
N PRO A 294 -18.72 4.71 -8.37
CA PRO A 294 -18.15 5.77 -7.56
C PRO A 294 -17.45 5.25 -6.32
N TYR A 295 -16.18 5.61 -6.16
CA TYR A 295 -15.34 5.20 -5.06
C TYR A 295 -14.81 6.41 -4.30
N SER A 296 -14.81 6.34 -2.98
CA SER A 296 -14.50 7.49 -2.13
C SER A 296 -13.01 7.79 -1.99
N ARG A 297 -12.14 6.81 -2.31
CA ARG A 297 -10.69 6.91 -2.15
C ARG A 297 -9.99 7.04 -3.50
N ASP A 298 -8.81 7.62 -3.47
CA ASP A 298 -7.88 7.57 -4.60
C ASP A 298 -7.49 6.13 -4.93
N PHE A 299 -7.21 5.88 -6.21
CA PHE A 299 -6.78 4.59 -6.71
C PHE A 299 -6.00 4.74 -8.02
N PHE A 300 -5.38 3.67 -8.47
CA PHE A 300 -4.65 3.64 -9.73
C PHE A 300 -5.27 2.67 -10.72
N THR A 301 -5.17 3.02 -11.99
CA THR A 301 -5.43 2.11 -13.12
C THR A 301 -4.17 1.91 -13.96
N ILE A 302 -4.04 0.72 -14.54
CA ILE A 302 -3.07 0.37 -15.59
C ILE A 302 -3.83 0.25 -16.89
N LEU A 303 -3.52 1.13 -17.82
CA LEU A 303 -4.18 1.26 -19.11
C LEU A 303 -3.21 0.91 -20.25
N ALA A 304 -3.71 0.25 -21.30
CA ALA A 304 -2.95 0.05 -22.54
C ALA A 304 -2.63 1.40 -23.20
N ASN A 305 -1.41 1.50 -23.79
CA ASN A 305 -1.00 2.69 -24.55
C ASN A 305 -1.67 2.76 -25.91
#